data_f56f0f9c9b2b234218e7375b5387210e
#
_entry.id   f56f0f9c9b2b234218e7375b5387210e
#
_cell.length_a   1.000
_cell.length_b   1.000
_cell.length_c   1.000
_cell.angle_alpha   90.00
_cell.angle_beta   90.00
_cell.angle_gamma   90.00
#
_symmetry.space_group_name_H-M   'P 1'
#
loop_
_entity.id
_entity.type
_entity.pdbx_description
1 polymer ?
#
loop_
_entity_poly.entity_id
_entity_poly.type
_entity_poly.pdbx_seq_one_letter_code
_entity_poly.pdbx_strand_id
1 'polypeptide(L)'
;AMLATAEFPIVCANVEAHNGATALPPYTIIERSGVEFGFVGVVDTDNNGRPLGGNASYANYTFTPDIETAYDVCAEIAPECDMVILLSHMGLDRDIILAKQDVACQWIAGGHSHDLINEPYNATHISQNKNKLRYATVADVVVKNGEIADVAYTQVTIADIAPDTEIMERVEQIKSSDPELNSIVGHATATATKEGVTNLTIEALAQYPYSNDFVPEISFYHYGGIRLEEIREGDIKRVEILNNDPFMSTIYIGTMTPRQMRDFILAKYNSGTAERPDKESHYPYFRSDMPYTIVVGENGDAEDIIFDLTEREYRVAMCNYIPENYIDSEIVSRQLQPTGISVREALLHHIGKFENGMFTPDNKCYQTEKRAK
;
A
#
# COMPACT_ATOMS: atom_id res chain seq x y z
N ALA A 1 4.71 21.20 -6.56
CA ALA A 1 4.49 21.33 -8.01
C ALA A 1 3.10 20.84 -8.41
N MET A 2 2.70 19.58 -8.13
CA MET A 2 1.37 19.04 -8.51
C MET A 2 0.18 19.87 -8.01
N LEU A 3 0.16 20.29 -6.74
CA LEU A 3 -0.92 21.11 -6.19
C LEU A 3 -1.10 22.44 -6.92
N ALA A 4 -0.02 23.02 -7.43
CA ALA A 4 -0.07 24.30 -8.14
C ALA A 4 -0.59 24.20 -9.58
N THR A 5 -0.71 22.99 -10.13
CA THR A 5 -1.19 22.73 -11.49
C THR A 5 -2.55 22.00 -11.49
N ALA A 6 -3.09 21.65 -10.33
CA ALA A 6 -4.39 21.02 -10.23
C ALA A 6 -5.49 22.04 -10.51
N GLU A 7 -6.37 21.73 -11.47
CA GLU A 7 -7.56 22.53 -11.84
C GLU A 7 -8.82 22.02 -11.13
N PHE A 8 -8.65 21.23 -10.09
CA PHE A 8 -9.73 20.68 -9.26
C PHE A 8 -9.36 20.77 -7.78
N PRO A 9 -10.33 20.79 -6.85
CA PRO A 9 -10.07 20.80 -5.42
C PRO A 9 -9.35 19.53 -4.97
N ILE A 10 -8.38 19.70 -4.05
CA ILE A 10 -7.71 18.59 -3.34
C ILE A 10 -7.99 18.82 -1.85
N VAL A 11 -8.59 17.83 -1.21
CA VAL A 11 -9.06 17.93 0.18
C VAL A 11 -8.46 16.84 1.05
N CYS A 12 -8.15 17.18 2.33
CA CYS A 12 -7.77 16.21 3.34
C CYS A 12 -8.05 16.80 4.73
N ALA A 13 -9.00 16.22 5.45
CA ALA A 13 -9.49 16.75 6.72
C ALA A 13 -8.58 16.40 7.90
N ASN A 14 -7.92 15.24 7.86
CA ASN A 14 -7.13 14.74 8.98
C ASN A 14 -5.62 15.02 8.86
N VAL A 15 -5.23 16.09 8.14
CA VAL A 15 -3.84 16.53 8.02
C VAL A 15 -3.69 17.99 8.43
N GLU A 16 -2.71 18.28 9.27
CA GLU A 16 -2.31 19.64 9.62
C GLU A 16 -0.87 19.91 9.15
N ALA A 17 -0.68 21.02 8.43
CA ALA A 17 0.61 21.41 7.89
C ALA A 17 1.34 22.40 8.80
N HIS A 18 2.66 22.20 9.01
CA HIS A 18 3.53 23.02 9.83
C HIS A 18 4.71 23.55 9.04
N ASN A 19 5.45 24.51 9.61
CA ASN A 19 6.71 25.04 9.06
C ASN A 19 6.65 25.49 7.61
N GLY A 20 5.50 26.05 7.17
CA GLY A 20 5.32 26.53 5.80
C GLY A 20 5.03 25.43 4.77
N ALA A 21 4.73 24.20 5.21
CA ALA A 21 4.19 23.17 4.34
C ALA A 21 2.80 23.56 3.79
N THR A 22 2.39 22.94 2.70
CA THR A 22 1.10 23.26 2.07
C THR A 22 -0.04 22.66 2.86
N ALA A 23 -0.93 23.50 3.39
CA ALA A 23 -2.19 23.08 3.97
C ALA A 23 -3.19 22.68 2.89
N LEU A 24 -3.99 21.66 3.17
CA LEU A 24 -5.13 21.26 2.34
C LEU A 24 -6.43 21.65 3.05
N PRO A 25 -7.47 22.06 2.32
CA PRO A 25 -8.80 22.25 2.92
C PRO A 25 -9.36 20.89 3.34
N PRO A 26 -10.15 20.84 4.42
CA PRO A 26 -10.75 19.59 4.90
C PRO A 26 -11.82 19.05 3.95
N TYR A 27 -12.53 19.94 3.28
CA TYR A 27 -13.61 19.64 2.35
C TYR A 27 -13.77 20.71 1.27
N THR A 28 -14.61 20.44 0.30
CA THR A 28 -15.09 21.39 -0.69
C THR A 28 -16.57 21.16 -1.00
N ILE A 29 -17.31 22.23 -1.31
CA ILE A 29 -18.71 22.13 -1.76
C ILE A 29 -18.78 22.49 -3.22
N ILE A 30 -19.43 21.66 -4.03
CA ILE A 30 -19.57 21.84 -5.48
C ILE A 30 -21.04 21.74 -5.83
N GLU A 31 -21.57 22.84 -6.40
CA GLU A 31 -22.94 22.84 -6.94
C GLU A 31 -22.96 22.24 -8.36
N ARG A 32 -23.91 21.35 -8.62
CA ARG A 32 -24.21 20.80 -9.94
C ARG A 32 -25.72 20.66 -10.11
N SER A 33 -26.26 21.34 -11.09
CA SER A 33 -27.67 21.28 -11.45
C SER A 33 -28.62 21.61 -10.29
N GLY A 34 -28.22 22.54 -9.42
CA GLY A 34 -29.01 22.96 -8.27
C GLY A 34 -28.92 22.02 -7.06
N VAL A 35 -27.96 21.09 -7.05
CA VAL A 35 -27.63 20.20 -5.93
C VAL A 35 -26.26 20.55 -5.38
N GLU A 36 -26.16 20.75 -4.07
CA GLU A 36 -24.91 21.02 -3.38
C GLU A 36 -24.28 19.74 -2.85
N PHE A 37 -23.12 19.37 -3.42
CA PHE A 37 -22.33 18.20 -3.02
C PHE A 37 -21.15 18.63 -2.15
N GLY A 38 -21.11 18.14 -0.91
CA GLY A 38 -19.97 18.28 -0.01
C GLY A 38 -19.02 17.10 -0.19
N PHE A 39 -17.73 17.37 -0.44
CA PHE A 39 -16.68 16.36 -0.54
C PHE A 39 -15.70 16.51 0.61
N VAL A 40 -15.64 15.54 1.50
CA VAL A 40 -14.66 15.43 2.59
C VAL A 40 -13.58 14.46 2.20
N GLY A 41 -12.29 14.76 2.47
CA GLY A 41 -11.19 13.84 2.23
C GLY A 41 -10.57 13.35 3.53
N VAL A 42 -10.23 12.05 3.63
CA VAL A 42 -9.45 11.50 4.74
C VAL A 42 -8.47 10.45 4.25
N VAL A 43 -7.33 10.37 4.94
CA VAL A 43 -6.31 9.35 4.72
C VAL A 43 -6.18 8.45 5.95
N ASP A 44 -5.74 7.22 5.72
CA ASP A 44 -5.45 6.26 6.78
C ASP A 44 -4.42 6.81 7.77
N THR A 45 -4.70 6.61 9.06
CA THR A 45 -3.76 6.84 10.15
C THR A 45 -3.58 5.54 10.89
N ASP A 46 -2.60 4.75 10.47
CA ASP A 46 -2.29 3.46 11.07
C ASP A 46 -1.93 3.55 12.57
N ASN A 47 -1.43 2.45 13.15
CA ASN A 47 -1.05 2.38 14.57
C ASN A 47 0.00 3.43 14.99
N ASN A 48 0.67 4.08 14.05
CA ASN A 48 1.63 5.16 14.31
C ASN A 48 1.00 6.55 14.22
N GLY A 49 -0.33 6.64 14.03
CA GLY A 49 -1.06 7.90 13.95
C GLY A 49 -0.75 8.72 12.70
N ARG A 50 -0.31 8.11 11.61
CA ARG A 50 -0.02 8.76 10.33
C ARG A 50 -0.14 7.76 9.17
N PRO A 51 -0.29 8.23 7.91
CA PRO A 51 -0.25 7.35 6.75
C PRO A 51 1.07 6.59 6.64
N LEU A 52 1.04 5.41 6.02
CA LEU A 52 2.24 4.64 5.71
C LEU A 52 3.20 5.45 4.83
N GLY A 53 4.48 5.44 5.20
CA GLY A 53 5.54 6.15 4.47
C GLY A 53 6.73 6.50 5.35
N GLY A 54 7.82 6.95 4.74
CA GLY A 54 9.03 7.33 5.47
C GLY A 54 8.83 8.57 6.34
N ASN A 55 9.41 8.57 7.53
CA ASN A 55 9.32 9.68 8.50
C ASN A 55 9.66 11.05 7.89
N ALA A 56 10.63 11.09 6.99
CA ALA A 56 11.05 12.33 6.34
C ALA A 56 9.95 12.98 5.50
N SER A 57 9.02 12.17 4.93
CA SER A 57 7.91 12.66 4.11
C SER A 57 6.88 13.42 4.94
N TYR A 58 6.77 13.12 6.22
CA TYR A 58 5.76 13.67 7.13
C TYR A 58 6.33 14.64 8.17
N ALA A 59 7.61 15.01 8.09
CA ALA A 59 8.29 15.84 9.09
C ALA A 59 7.60 17.20 9.37
N ASN A 60 6.82 17.70 8.42
CA ASN A 60 6.09 18.97 8.53
C ASN A 60 4.57 18.79 8.58
N TYR A 61 4.09 17.60 8.92
CA TYR A 61 2.68 17.30 9.02
C TYR A 61 2.37 16.55 10.30
N THR A 62 1.21 16.82 10.86
CA THR A 62 0.58 15.99 11.90
C THR A 62 -0.77 15.50 11.40
N PHE A 63 -1.23 14.38 11.92
CA PHE A 63 -2.47 13.75 11.52
C PHE A 63 -3.36 13.56 12.73
N THR A 64 -4.67 13.73 12.54
CA THR A 64 -5.70 13.38 13.51
C THR A 64 -6.29 12.01 13.18
N PRO A 65 -6.91 11.30 14.15
CA PRO A 65 -7.55 10.00 13.91
C PRO A 65 -8.56 10.08 12.77
N ASP A 66 -8.46 9.15 11.83
CA ASP A 66 -9.20 9.19 10.56
C ASP A 66 -10.72 9.04 10.75
N ILE A 67 -11.19 8.01 11.47
CA ILE A 67 -12.62 7.75 11.68
C ILE A 67 -13.30 8.90 12.42
N GLU A 68 -12.68 9.39 13.51
CA GLU A 68 -13.23 10.51 14.30
C GLU A 68 -13.30 11.78 13.46
N THR A 69 -12.24 12.11 12.74
CA THR A 69 -12.19 13.29 11.88
C THR A 69 -13.21 13.21 10.74
N ALA A 70 -13.34 12.03 10.09
CA ALA A 70 -14.35 11.83 9.05
C ALA A 70 -15.76 12.03 9.59
N TYR A 71 -16.06 11.48 10.76
CA TYR A 71 -17.36 11.63 11.41
C TYR A 71 -17.70 13.09 11.71
N ASP A 72 -16.78 13.80 12.35
CA ASP A 72 -16.96 15.19 12.78
C ASP A 72 -17.10 16.15 11.60
N VAL A 73 -16.23 16.04 10.59
CA VAL A 73 -16.26 16.94 9.43
C VAL A 73 -17.48 16.69 8.53
N CYS A 74 -17.89 15.42 8.35
CA CYS A 74 -19.14 15.13 7.64
C CYS A 74 -20.34 15.73 8.37
N ALA A 75 -20.42 15.65 9.70
CA ALA A 75 -21.49 16.26 10.48
C ALA A 75 -21.46 17.80 10.43
N GLU A 76 -20.27 18.41 10.39
CA GLU A 76 -20.09 19.87 10.27
C GLU A 76 -20.69 20.41 8.99
N ILE A 77 -20.40 19.77 7.83
CA ILE A 77 -20.82 20.29 6.52
C ILE A 77 -22.21 19.85 6.08
N ALA A 78 -22.76 18.79 6.68
CA ALA A 78 -24.06 18.24 6.28
C ALA A 78 -25.21 19.28 6.23
N PRO A 79 -25.28 20.28 7.14
CA PRO A 79 -26.32 21.31 7.05
C PRO A 79 -26.22 22.25 5.84
N GLU A 80 -25.05 22.27 5.17
CA GLU A 80 -24.76 23.15 4.02
C GLU A 80 -24.86 22.40 2.68
N CYS A 81 -25.13 21.09 2.69
CA CYS A 81 -25.11 20.24 1.51
C CYS A 81 -26.40 19.44 1.36
N ASP A 82 -26.79 19.20 0.11
CA ASP A 82 -27.86 18.23 -0.21
C ASP A 82 -27.34 16.79 -0.12
N MET A 83 -26.04 16.58 -0.37
CA MET A 83 -25.38 15.28 -0.31
C MET A 83 -23.92 15.43 0.14
N VAL A 84 -23.50 14.66 1.13
CA VAL A 84 -22.11 14.57 1.57
C VAL A 84 -21.49 13.28 1.04
N ILE A 85 -20.30 13.40 0.44
CA ILE A 85 -19.51 12.31 -0.09
C ILE A 85 -18.15 12.30 0.61
N LEU A 86 -17.81 11.20 1.25
CA LEU A 86 -16.50 10.99 1.85
C LEU A 86 -15.55 10.34 0.84
N LEU A 87 -14.46 11.01 0.52
CA LEU A 87 -13.33 10.47 -0.24
C LEU A 87 -12.37 9.81 0.75
N SER A 88 -12.51 8.50 0.92
CA SER A 88 -11.80 7.74 1.92
C SER A 88 -10.59 6.99 1.36
N HIS A 89 -9.46 7.09 2.05
CA HIS A 89 -8.34 6.19 1.86
C HIS A 89 -7.99 5.43 3.16
N MET A 90 -9.01 5.06 3.96
CA MET A 90 -8.85 4.37 5.24
C MET A 90 -8.88 2.85 5.13
N GLY A 91 -9.44 2.31 4.05
CA GLY A 91 -9.71 0.89 3.86
C GLY A 91 -11.15 0.50 4.21
N LEU A 92 -11.61 -0.58 3.58
CA LEU A 92 -13.02 -1.01 3.64
C LEU A 92 -13.51 -1.25 5.08
N ASP A 93 -12.68 -1.85 5.92
CA ASP A 93 -13.09 -2.19 7.30
C ASP A 93 -13.40 -0.94 8.12
N ARG A 94 -12.60 0.12 7.97
CA ARG A 94 -12.81 1.42 8.63
C ARG A 94 -13.99 2.17 8.01
N ASP A 95 -14.15 2.10 6.70
CA ASP A 95 -15.32 2.65 6.01
C ASP A 95 -16.62 2.02 6.52
N ILE A 96 -16.64 0.69 6.74
CA ILE A 96 -17.78 -0.04 7.31
C ILE A 96 -18.03 0.37 8.77
N ILE A 97 -16.97 0.50 9.58
CA ILE A 97 -17.08 0.95 10.97
C ILE A 97 -17.74 2.34 11.01
N LEU A 98 -17.28 3.26 10.19
CA LEU A 98 -17.79 4.62 10.10
C LEU A 98 -19.27 4.63 9.64
N ALA A 99 -19.61 3.89 8.60
CA ALA A 99 -20.97 3.79 8.08
C ALA A 99 -21.96 3.21 9.13
N LYS A 100 -21.50 2.30 10.00
CA LYS A 100 -22.31 1.73 11.08
C LYS A 100 -22.53 2.70 12.26
N GLN A 101 -21.79 3.79 12.34
CA GLN A 101 -21.95 4.85 13.35
C GLN A 101 -22.94 5.94 12.91
N ASP A 102 -23.73 5.71 11.84
CA ASP A 102 -24.67 6.69 11.30
C ASP A 102 -23.99 8.04 10.96
N VAL A 103 -22.85 7.96 10.30
CA VAL A 103 -22.12 9.14 9.80
C VAL A 103 -23.02 9.99 8.88
N ALA A 104 -22.90 11.32 8.99
CA ALA A 104 -23.67 12.25 8.18
C ALA A 104 -23.16 12.35 6.73
N CYS A 105 -22.95 11.21 6.07
CA CYS A 105 -22.62 11.13 4.64
C CYS A 105 -23.43 10.04 3.96
N GLN A 106 -23.83 10.29 2.71
CA GLN A 106 -24.63 9.37 1.93
C GLN A 106 -23.78 8.40 1.13
N TRP A 107 -22.51 8.76 0.87
CA TRP A 107 -21.61 7.97 0.06
C TRP A 107 -20.18 7.99 0.56
N ILE A 108 -19.54 6.82 0.66
CA ILE A 108 -18.08 6.68 0.87
C ILE A 108 -17.47 6.15 -0.42
N ALA A 109 -16.67 6.97 -1.09
CA ALA A 109 -15.81 6.56 -2.16
C ALA A 109 -14.46 6.09 -1.57
N GLY A 110 -14.36 4.79 -1.31
CA GLY A 110 -13.30 4.16 -0.56
C GLY A 110 -12.07 3.79 -1.39
N GLY A 111 -10.97 3.50 -0.71
CA GLY A 111 -9.70 3.08 -1.27
C GLY A 111 -8.86 2.27 -0.28
N HIS A 112 -7.56 2.20 -0.48
CA HIS A 112 -6.53 1.57 0.36
C HIS A 112 -6.53 0.03 0.34
N SER A 113 -7.57 -0.65 0.78
CA SER A 113 -7.63 -2.12 0.91
C SER A 113 -7.79 -2.87 -0.42
N HIS A 114 -8.06 -2.15 -1.51
CA HIS A 114 -8.18 -2.69 -2.87
C HIS A 114 -9.35 -3.66 -3.07
N ASP A 115 -10.43 -3.49 -2.33
CA ASP A 115 -11.63 -4.30 -2.47
C ASP A 115 -12.44 -3.93 -3.73
N LEU A 116 -13.32 -4.80 -4.14
CA LEU A 116 -14.30 -4.54 -5.18
C LEU A 116 -15.68 -4.62 -4.54
N ILE A 117 -16.25 -3.46 -4.22
CA ILE A 117 -17.51 -3.36 -3.51
C ILE A 117 -18.35 -2.17 -3.99
N ASN A 118 -19.65 -2.34 -4.02
CA ASN A 118 -20.66 -1.31 -4.25
C ASN A 118 -21.91 -1.71 -3.48
N GLU A 119 -21.97 -1.43 -2.19
CA GLU A 119 -23.04 -1.90 -1.30
C GLU A 119 -23.41 -0.83 -0.27
N PRO A 120 -24.68 -0.79 0.17
CA PRO A 120 -25.11 0.04 1.28
C PRO A 120 -24.77 -0.60 2.63
N TYR A 121 -24.32 0.23 3.57
CA TYR A 121 -24.18 -0.09 4.99
C TYR A 121 -24.98 0.95 5.78
N ASN A 122 -26.07 0.54 6.42
CA ASN A 122 -27.09 1.44 6.96
C ASN A 122 -27.60 2.43 5.88
N ALA A 123 -27.55 3.72 6.14
CA ALA A 123 -27.93 4.78 5.20
C ALA A 123 -26.78 5.23 4.26
N THR A 124 -25.57 4.69 4.42
CA THR A 124 -24.38 5.10 3.68
C THR A 124 -24.02 4.06 2.63
N HIS A 125 -23.83 4.48 1.38
CA HIS A 125 -23.32 3.62 0.32
C HIS A 125 -21.79 3.61 0.33
N ILE A 126 -21.17 2.43 0.19
CA ILE A 126 -19.71 2.28 0.08
C ILE A 126 -19.35 1.72 -1.28
N SER A 127 -18.43 2.38 -1.98
CA SER A 127 -17.86 1.88 -3.23
C SER A 127 -16.33 1.84 -3.18
N GLN A 128 -15.75 0.76 -3.70
CA GLN A 128 -14.31 0.66 -3.92
C GLN A 128 -14.04 -0.18 -5.17
N ASN A 129 -13.07 0.21 -6.00
CA ASN A 129 -12.86 -0.28 -7.38
C ASN A 129 -11.55 -1.05 -7.57
N LYS A 130 -11.14 -1.84 -6.58
CA LYS A 130 -9.82 -2.48 -6.58
C LYS A 130 -8.68 -1.46 -6.71
N ASN A 131 -7.63 -1.84 -7.43
CA ASN A 131 -6.43 -1.02 -7.62
C ASN A 131 -6.07 -0.88 -9.11
N LYS A 132 -5.13 0.02 -9.40
CA LYS A 132 -4.51 0.17 -10.73
C LYS A 132 -5.51 0.48 -11.84
N LEU A 133 -6.60 1.17 -11.52
CA LEU A 133 -7.66 1.53 -12.48
C LEU A 133 -8.21 0.34 -13.28
N ARG A 134 -8.33 -0.83 -12.66
CA ARG A 134 -8.90 -2.02 -13.33
C ARG A 134 -10.40 -1.88 -13.57
N TYR A 135 -11.09 -1.20 -12.65
CA TYR A 135 -12.53 -1.00 -12.68
C TYR A 135 -12.87 0.46 -12.42
N ALA A 136 -14.01 0.87 -12.93
CA ALA A 136 -14.69 2.09 -12.56
C ALA A 136 -16.15 1.76 -12.24
N THR A 137 -16.74 2.46 -11.28
CA THR A 137 -18.17 2.40 -11.00
C THR A 137 -18.82 3.66 -11.52
N VAL A 138 -19.85 3.52 -12.34
CA VAL A 138 -20.78 4.58 -12.68
C VAL A 138 -22.01 4.38 -11.82
N ALA A 139 -22.38 5.40 -11.02
CA ALA A 139 -23.55 5.35 -10.17
C ALA A 139 -24.56 6.42 -10.63
N ASP A 140 -25.75 5.98 -11.00
CA ASP A 140 -26.89 6.84 -11.21
C ASP A 140 -27.66 6.97 -9.89
N VAL A 141 -27.59 8.15 -9.27
CA VAL A 141 -28.13 8.40 -7.94
C VAL A 141 -29.34 9.32 -8.03
N VAL A 142 -30.45 8.89 -7.47
CA VAL A 142 -31.65 9.72 -7.32
C VAL A 142 -31.71 10.25 -5.90
N VAL A 143 -31.52 11.56 -5.74
CA VAL A 143 -31.62 12.24 -4.45
C VAL A 143 -33.03 12.86 -4.31
N LYS A 144 -33.69 12.66 -3.15
CA LYS A 144 -34.94 13.28 -2.77
C LYS A 144 -34.88 13.75 -1.32
N ASN A 145 -35.07 15.05 -1.12
CA ASN A 145 -35.09 15.69 0.21
C ASN A 145 -33.75 15.44 0.99
N GLY A 146 -32.60 15.47 0.32
CA GLY A 146 -31.29 15.23 0.95
C GLY A 146 -30.97 13.75 1.24
N GLU A 147 -31.83 12.82 0.78
CA GLU A 147 -31.60 11.38 0.96
C GLU A 147 -31.46 10.67 -0.39
N ILE A 148 -30.64 9.63 -0.45
CA ILE A 148 -30.56 8.73 -1.61
C ILE A 148 -31.83 7.91 -1.67
N ALA A 149 -32.67 8.18 -2.67
CA ALA A 149 -33.94 7.49 -2.88
C ALA A 149 -33.80 6.24 -3.76
N ASP A 150 -32.80 6.22 -4.66
CA ASP A 150 -32.52 5.11 -5.54
C ASP A 150 -31.09 5.20 -6.05
N VAL A 151 -30.44 4.06 -6.29
CA VAL A 151 -29.08 3.96 -6.85
C VAL A 151 -29.02 2.80 -7.83
N ALA A 152 -28.57 3.06 -9.04
CA ALA A 152 -28.20 2.04 -9.99
C ALA A 152 -26.69 2.09 -10.27
N TYR A 153 -26.04 0.94 -10.23
CA TYR A 153 -24.60 0.83 -10.48
C TYR A 153 -24.32 0.15 -11.80
N THR A 154 -23.36 0.69 -12.54
CA THR A 154 -22.73 0.01 -13.66
C THR A 154 -21.25 -0.10 -13.40
N GLN A 155 -20.75 -1.33 -13.30
CA GLN A 155 -19.33 -1.58 -13.19
C GLN A 155 -18.71 -1.70 -14.57
N VAL A 156 -17.67 -0.92 -14.81
CA VAL A 156 -16.95 -0.86 -16.07
C VAL A 156 -15.56 -1.46 -15.88
N THR A 157 -15.22 -2.47 -16.70
CA THR A 157 -13.85 -2.98 -16.80
C THR A 157 -13.07 -2.04 -17.71
N ILE A 158 -12.06 -1.35 -17.16
CA ILE A 158 -11.31 -0.33 -17.93
C ILE A 158 -10.59 -0.93 -19.15
N ALA A 159 -10.12 -2.18 -19.03
CA ALA A 159 -9.46 -2.87 -20.16
C ALA A 159 -10.36 -3.08 -21.38
N ASP A 160 -11.68 -3.03 -21.20
CA ASP A 160 -12.66 -3.21 -22.31
C ASP A 160 -12.98 -1.89 -23.02
N ILE A 161 -12.45 -0.75 -22.53
CA ILE A 161 -12.66 0.57 -23.11
C ILE A 161 -11.53 0.87 -24.08
N ALA A 162 -11.87 1.36 -25.26
CA ALA A 162 -10.87 1.85 -26.22
C ALA A 162 -10.11 3.04 -25.59
N PRO A 163 -8.78 3.04 -25.61
CA PRO A 163 -8.01 4.14 -25.05
C PRO A 163 -8.20 5.42 -25.89
N ASP A 164 -8.15 6.56 -25.21
CA ASP A 164 -8.08 7.86 -25.86
C ASP A 164 -6.77 7.99 -26.66
N THR A 165 -6.88 8.30 -27.95
CA THR A 165 -5.73 8.33 -28.86
C THR A 165 -4.75 9.44 -28.55
N GLU A 166 -5.22 10.63 -28.14
CA GLU A 166 -4.37 11.77 -27.80
C GLU A 166 -3.57 11.47 -26.52
N ILE A 167 -4.22 10.90 -25.53
CA ILE A 167 -3.55 10.47 -24.27
C ILE A 167 -2.53 9.38 -24.56
N MET A 168 -2.87 8.39 -25.40
CA MET A 168 -1.93 7.32 -25.80
C MET A 168 -0.69 7.89 -26.50
N GLU A 169 -0.86 8.80 -27.45
CA GLU A 169 0.26 9.45 -28.13
C GLU A 169 1.14 10.24 -27.12
N ARG A 170 0.53 10.94 -26.18
CA ARG A 170 1.25 11.65 -25.13
C ARG A 170 2.04 10.72 -24.22
N VAL A 171 1.46 9.59 -23.82
CA VAL A 171 2.14 8.55 -23.03
C VAL A 171 3.35 7.99 -23.79
N GLU A 172 3.21 7.69 -25.09
CA GLU A 172 4.33 7.19 -25.90
C GLU A 172 5.42 8.25 -26.11
N GLN A 173 5.07 9.54 -26.24
CA GLN A 173 6.05 10.63 -26.26
C GLN A 173 6.85 10.69 -24.95
N ILE A 174 6.18 10.59 -23.80
CA ILE A 174 6.85 10.60 -22.50
C ILE A 174 7.76 9.37 -22.35
N LYS A 175 7.28 8.17 -22.69
CA LYS A 175 8.09 6.95 -22.64
C LYS A 175 9.33 7.05 -23.54
N SER A 176 9.19 7.61 -24.74
CA SER A 176 10.29 7.75 -25.69
C SER A 176 11.26 8.87 -25.36
N SER A 177 10.86 9.84 -24.53
CA SER A 177 11.73 10.94 -24.11
C SER A 177 12.85 10.53 -23.16
N ASP A 178 12.73 9.36 -22.52
CA ASP A 178 13.75 8.78 -21.65
C ASP A 178 14.13 7.35 -22.12
N PRO A 179 15.11 7.24 -23.01
CA PRO A 179 15.55 5.94 -23.52
C PRO A 179 16.11 5.03 -22.42
N GLU A 180 16.62 5.58 -21.32
CA GLU A 180 17.15 4.79 -20.21
C GLU A 180 16.06 3.97 -19.53
N LEU A 181 14.85 4.49 -19.38
CA LEU A 181 13.71 3.75 -18.84
C LEU A 181 13.35 2.50 -19.65
N ASN A 182 13.57 2.56 -20.96
CA ASN A 182 13.28 1.46 -21.90
C ASN A 182 14.47 0.53 -22.10
N SER A 183 15.63 0.81 -21.48
CA SER A 183 16.80 -0.05 -21.61
C SER A 183 16.51 -1.44 -21.05
N ILE A 184 17.01 -2.47 -21.74
CA ILE A 184 16.96 -3.86 -21.28
C ILE A 184 18.02 -4.03 -20.19
N VAL A 185 17.61 -4.49 -19.02
CA VAL A 185 18.49 -4.72 -17.86
C VAL A 185 18.75 -6.21 -17.61
N GLY A 186 17.95 -7.10 -18.19
CA GLY A 186 18.06 -8.54 -18.05
C GLY A 186 17.06 -9.26 -18.93
N HIS A 187 17.02 -10.59 -18.80
CA HIS A 187 16.09 -11.45 -19.52
C HIS A 187 15.57 -12.56 -18.60
N ALA A 188 14.24 -12.66 -18.45
CA ALA A 188 13.62 -13.73 -17.67
C ALA A 188 13.43 -14.98 -18.51
N THR A 189 13.94 -16.12 -18.04
CA THR A 189 13.85 -17.42 -18.75
C THR A 189 12.44 -18.05 -18.66
N ALA A 190 11.62 -17.56 -17.75
CA ALA A 190 10.23 -17.91 -17.55
C ALA A 190 9.52 -16.77 -16.82
N THR A 191 8.20 -16.77 -16.79
CA THR A 191 7.43 -15.75 -16.05
C THR A 191 7.67 -15.89 -14.53
N ALA A 192 8.17 -14.81 -13.92
CA ALA A 192 8.17 -14.66 -12.47
C ALA A 192 6.80 -14.19 -12.01
N THR A 193 6.16 -14.96 -11.15
CA THR A 193 4.94 -14.51 -10.43
C THR A 193 5.32 -13.46 -9.38
N LYS A 194 4.34 -12.89 -8.69
CA LYS A 194 4.62 -11.96 -7.58
C LYS A 194 5.55 -12.57 -6.52
N GLU A 195 5.43 -13.87 -6.23
CA GLU A 195 6.40 -14.56 -5.34
C GLU A 195 7.81 -14.58 -5.96
N GLY A 196 7.92 -14.86 -7.25
CA GLY A 196 9.22 -14.85 -7.93
C GLY A 196 9.85 -13.45 -7.96
N VAL A 197 9.07 -12.40 -8.14
CA VAL A 197 9.55 -11.00 -8.04
C VAL A 197 9.97 -10.68 -6.60
N THR A 198 9.23 -11.20 -5.61
CA THR A 198 9.56 -11.03 -4.20
C THR A 198 10.88 -11.71 -3.86
N ASN A 199 11.08 -12.96 -4.28
CA ASN A 199 12.31 -13.70 -4.07
C ASN A 199 13.51 -12.99 -4.73
N LEU A 200 13.36 -12.53 -5.98
CA LEU A 200 14.36 -11.72 -6.66
C LEU A 200 14.74 -10.46 -5.85
N THR A 201 13.75 -9.80 -5.26
CA THR A 201 13.97 -8.60 -4.45
C THR A 201 14.73 -8.94 -3.16
N ILE A 202 14.34 -10.01 -2.47
CA ILE A 202 15.02 -10.47 -1.24
C ILE A 202 16.45 -10.91 -1.54
N GLU A 203 16.69 -11.65 -2.63
CA GLU A 203 18.02 -12.03 -3.07
C GLU A 203 18.88 -10.81 -3.37
N ALA A 204 18.29 -9.77 -3.98
CA ALA A 204 19.01 -8.52 -4.23
C ALA A 204 19.47 -7.84 -2.93
N LEU A 205 18.64 -7.86 -1.88
CA LEU A 205 19.05 -7.38 -0.57
C LEU A 205 20.13 -8.25 0.06
N ALA A 206 19.98 -9.57 -0.01
CA ALA A 206 20.92 -10.53 0.57
C ALA A 206 22.32 -10.46 -0.06
N GLN A 207 22.40 -10.19 -1.37
CA GLN A 207 23.64 -10.26 -2.15
C GLN A 207 24.24 -8.89 -2.52
N TYR A 208 23.63 -7.80 -2.07
CA TYR A 208 24.19 -6.48 -2.31
C TYR A 208 25.54 -6.31 -1.57
N PRO A 209 26.55 -5.71 -2.20
CA PRO A 209 27.86 -5.51 -1.56
C PRO A 209 27.82 -4.29 -0.61
N TYR A 210 27.31 -4.50 0.58
CA TYR A 210 27.28 -3.44 1.60
C TYR A 210 28.70 -3.04 2.04
N SER A 211 28.83 -1.86 2.64
CA SER A 211 30.09 -1.40 3.22
C SER A 211 30.56 -2.29 4.38
N ASN A 212 31.89 -2.27 4.65
CA ASN A 212 32.51 -3.01 5.74
C ASN A 212 32.33 -4.54 5.70
N ASP A 213 32.27 -5.13 4.51
CA ASP A 213 32.10 -6.58 4.31
C ASP A 213 30.85 -7.15 5.03
N PHE A 214 29.84 -6.31 5.24
CA PHE A 214 28.59 -6.77 5.83
C PHE A 214 27.87 -7.69 4.85
N VAL A 215 27.65 -8.94 5.26
CA VAL A 215 26.88 -9.93 4.50
C VAL A 215 25.68 -10.32 5.35
N PRO A 216 24.44 -10.04 4.91
CA PRO A 216 23.24 -10.50 5.60
C PRO A 216 23.21 -12.03 5.67
N GLU A 217 22.71 -12.56 6.78
CA GLU A 217 22.40 -13.99 6.95
C GLU A 217 20.92 -14.25 6.68
N ILE A 218 20.07 -13.22 6.86
CA ILE A 218 18.63 -13.26 6.64
C ILE A 218 18.20 -11.91 6.06
N SER A 219 17.34 -11.96 5.05
CA SER A 219 16.76 -10.76 4.45
C SER A 219 15.24 -10.79 4.52
N PHE A 220 14.62 -9.62 4.77
CA PHE A 220 13.18 -9.46 4.84
C PHE A 220 12.69 -8.38 3.90
N TYR A 221 11.53 -8.62 3.31
CA TYR A 221 10.82 -7.61 2.54
C TYR A 221 9.31 -7.62 2.83
N HIS A 222 8.67 -6.45 2.75
CA HIS A 222 7.23 -6.32 2.89
C HIS A 222 6.53 -6.73 1.58
N TYR A 223 5.77 -7.82 1.60
CA TYR A 223 5.11 -8.37 0.40
C TYR A 223 4.16 -7.36 -0.28
N GLY A 224 3.48 -6.52 0.50
CA GLY A 224 2.67 -5.42 -0.03
C GLY A 224 3.48 -4.33 -0.75
N GLY A 225 4.78 -4.21 -0.45
CA GLY A 225 5.72 -3.31 -1.12
C GLY A 225 6.10 -3.77 -2.53
N ILE A 226 5.92 -5.07 -2.85
CA ILE A 226 6.12 -5.61 -4.19
C ILE A 226 4.92 -5.23 -5.05
N ARG A 227 5.12 -4.34 -6.01
CA ARG A 227 4.03 -3.75 -6.82
C ARG A 227 3.87 -4.40 -8.20
N LEU A 228 4.85 -5.18 -8.65
CA LEU A 228 4.70 -6.03 -9.83
C LEU A 228 3.99 -7.32 -9.46
N GLU A 229 2.95 -7.67 -10.22
CA GLU A 229 2.26 -8.96 -10.08
C GLU A 229 3.02 -10.08 -10.82
N GLU A 230 3.78 -9.70 -11.84
CA GLU A 230 4.63 -10.60 -12.62
C GLU A 230 5.76 -9.84 -13.34
N ILE A 231 6.84 -10.56 -13.64
CA ILE A 231 7.79 -10.23 -14.72
C ILE A 231 7.63 -11.33 -15.76
N ARG A 232 7.22 -10.97 -16.98
CA ARG A 232 6.99 -11.95 -18.04
C ARG A 232 8.29 -12.52 -18.56
N GLU A 233 8.22 -13.75 -19.09
CA GLU A 233 9.31 -14.33 -19.87
C GLU A 233 9.73 -13.39 -21.01
N GLY A 234 11.04 -13.19 -21.17
CA GLY A 234 11.61 -12.28 -22.15
C GLY A 234 12.42 -11.14 -21.54
N ASP A 235 12.58 -10.07 -22.29
CA ASP A 235 13.38 -8.93 -21.91
C ASP A 235 12.76 -8.17 -20.72
N ILE A 236 13.61 -7.88 -19.73
CA ILE A 236 13.24 -7.08 -18.56
C ILE A 236 13.70 -5.64 -18.80
N LYS A 237 12.76 -4.71 -18.83
CA LYS A 237 13.06 -3.29 -18.98
C LYS A 237 13.33 -2.62 -17.63
N ARG A 238 14.22 -1.62 -17.63
CA ARG A 238 14.53 -0.83 -16.44
C ARG A 238 13.28 -0.27 -15.76
N VAL A 239 12.33 0.25 -16.53
CA VAL A 239 11.06 0.81 -16.01
C VAL A 239 10.24 -0.21 -15.21
N GLU A 240 10.28 -1.49 -15.56
CA GLU A 240 9.57 -2.54 -14.82
C GLU A 240 10.16 -2.68 -13.41
N ILE A 241 11.50 -2.71 -13.31
CA ILE A 241 12.19 -2.76 -12.02
C ILE A 241 11.90 -1.53 -11.17
N LEU A 242 11.87 -0.32 -11.79
CA LEU A 242 11.52 0.90 -11.08
C LEU A 242 10.06 0.90 -10.59
N ASN A 243 9.14 0.29 -11.33
CA ASN A 243 7.73 0.17 -10.97
C ASN A 243 7.48 -0.87 -9.87
N ASN A 244 8.43 -1.78 -9.63
CA ASN A 244 8.30 -2.75 -8.54
C ASN A 244 8.27 -2.08 -7.17
N ASP A 245 9.04 -1.03 -6.98
CA ASP A 245 9.10 -0.27 -5.73
C ASP A 245 8.87 1.24 -5.98
N PRO A 246 7.62 1.69 -6.18
CA PRO A 246 7.32 3.11 -6.38
C PRO A 246 7.52 3.96 -5.12
N PHE A 247 7.69 3.33 -3.96
CA PHE A 247 7.90 4.00 -2.67
C PHE A 247 9.33 4.52 -2.49
N MET A 248 10.24 4.17 -3.39
CA MET A 248 11.67 4.47 -3.28
C MET A 248 12.26 3.95 -1.96
N SER A 249 11.86 2.74 -1.61
CA SER A 249 12.30 2.10 -0.36
C SER A 249 13.81 2.04 -0.28
N THR A 250 14.34 2.27 0.93
CA THR A 250 15.76 2.16 1.24
C THR A 250 16.04 0.89 2.04
N ILE A 251 17.29 0.47 2.08
CA ILE A 251 17.71 -0.74 2.78
C ILE A 251 18.30 -0.37 4.13
N TYR A 252 17.87 -1.08 5.17
CA TYR A 252 18.45 -1.09 6.50
C TYR A 252 19.20 -2.38 6.74
N ILE A 253 20.33 -2.30 7.43
CA ILE A 253 21.13 -3.45 7.86
C ILE A 253 21.45 -3.36 9.35
N GLY A 254 21.70 -4.51 9.98
CA GLY A 254 22.06 -4.60 11.38
C GLY A 254 21.95 -6.02 11.91
N THR A 255 21.73 -6.16 13.22
CA THR A 255 21.55 -7.48 13.84
C THR A 255 20.18 -7.58 14.53
N MET A 256 19.58 -8.77 14.50
CA MET A 256 18.35 -9.10 15.20
C MET A 256 18.42 -10.50 15.81
N THR A 257 17.75 -10.67 16.94
CA THR A 257 17.51 -11.97 17.55
C THR A 257 16.30 -12.68 16.92
N PRO A 258 16.18 -14.02 17.00
CA PRO A 258 14.99 -14.75 16.58
C PRO A 258 13.71 -14.21 17.22
N ARG A 259 13.76 -13.83 18.48
CA ARG A 259 12.62 -13.22 19.19
C ARG A 259 12.14 -11.93 18.50
N GLN A 260 13.04 -11.02 18.20
CA GLN A 260 12.68 -9.77 17.50
C GLN A 260 12.08 -10.04 16.12
N MET A 261 12.64 -10.99 15.36
CA MET A 261 12.09 -11.40 14.05
C MET A 261 10.69 -11.96 14.19
N ARG A 262 10.44 -12.79 15.21
CA ARG A 262 9.12 -13.31 15.53
C ARG A 262 8.13 -12.20 15.87
N ASP A 263 8.53 -11.29 16.76
CA ASP A 263 7.65 -10.28 17.31
C ASP A 263 7.13 -9.31 16.22
N PHE A 264 7.97 -8.87 15.27
CA PHE A 264 7.49 -7.98 14.22
C PHE A 264 6.61 -8.71 13.18
N ILE A 265 6.87 -9.99 12.89
CA ILE A 265 6.00 -10.79 12.00
C ILE A 265 4.64 -11.01 12.65
N LEU A 266 4.60 -11.36 13.94
CA LEU A 266 3.36 -11.51 14.70
C LEU A 266 2.56 -10.21 14.74
N ALA A 267 3.23 -9.09 15.06
CA ALA A 267 2.58 -7.78 15.12
C ALA A 267 1.93 -7.41 13.79
N LYS A 268 2.64 -7.63 12.67
CA LYS A 268 2.10 -7.35 11.33
C LYS A 268 0.94 -8.26 10.96
N TYR A 269 1.05 -9.54 11.21
CA TYR A 269 -0.01 -10.50 10.91
C TYR A 269 -1.28 -10.16 11.68
N ASN A 270 -1.16 -9.93 12.98
CA ASN A 270 -2.30 -9.69 13.86
C ASN A 270 -2.95 -8.32 13.63
N SER A 271 -2.18 -7.29 13.30
CA SER A 271 -2.77 -6.01 12.90
C SER A 271 -3.62 -6.15 11.64
N GLY A 272 -3.14 -6.90 10.64
CA GLY A 272 -3.89 -7.16 9.42
C GLY A 272 -5.15 -8.01 9.62
N THR A 273 -5.11 -9.02 10.51
CA THR A 273 -6.29 -9.87 10.77
C THR A 273 -7.32 -9.22 11.69
N ALA A 274 -6.89 -8.34 12.60
CA ALA A 274 -7.80 -7.62 13.50
C ALA A 274 -8.79 -6.73 12.74
N GLU A 275 -8.38 -6.19 11.60
CA GLU A 275 -9.18 -5.32 10.74
C GLU A 275 -10.14 -6.09 9.82
N ARG A 276 -10.05 -7.43 9.75
CA ARG A 276 -10.86 -8.25 8.84
C ARG A 276 -11.97 -9.01 9.56
N PRO A 277 -13.24 -8.78 9.18
CA PRO A 277 -14.38 -9.41 9.84
C PRO A 277 -14.39 -10.93 9.73
N ASP A 278 -13.87 -11.50 8.65
CA ASP A 278 -13.81 -12.94 8.39
C ASP A 278 -12.61 -13.63 9.03
N LYS A 279 -11.68 -12.85 9.61
CA LYS A 279 -10.43 -13.37 10.18
C LYS A 279 -9.61 -14.23 9.22
N GLU A 280 -9.88 -14.15 7.92
CA GLU A 280 -9.06 -14.79 6.92
C GLU A 280 -7.83 -13.93 6.61
N SER A 281 -6.65 -14.54 6.70
CA SER A 281 -5.42 -13.85 6.37
C SER A 281 -5.23 -13.77 4.85
N HIS A 282 -5.79 -12.75 4.25
CA HIS A 282 -5.43 -12.33 2.90
C HIS A 282 -4.41 -11.18 2.94
N TYR A 283 -4.00 -10.78 4.14
CA TYR A 283 -3.12 -9.65 4.30
C TYR A 283 -1.67 -10.05 4.01
N PRO A 284 -0.95 -9.29 3.19
CA PRO A 284 0.44 -9.56 2.90
C PRO A 284 1.29 -9.44 4.17
N TYR A 285 1.88 -10.52 4.60
CA TYR A 285 2.87 -10.53 5.68
C TYR A 285 4.29 -10.39 5.11
N PHE A 286 5.31 -10.34 5.96
CA PHE A 286 6.68 -10.22 5.52
C PHE A 286 7.18 -11.50 4.84
N ARG A 287 7.96 -11.35 3.79
CA ARG A 287 8.68 -12.43 3.12
C ARG A 287 10.15 -12.39 3.49
N SER A 288 10.80 -13.54 3.43
CA SER A 288 12.20 -13.74 3.78
C SER A 288 12.81 -14.87 2.96
N ASP A 289 14.12 -14.82 2.76
CA ASP A 289 14.92 -15.97 2.29
C ASP A 289 15.01 -17.08 3.34
N MET A 290 14.71 -16.77 4.61
CA MET A 290 14.57 -17.74 5.67
C MET A 290 13.13 -18.30 5.70
N PRO A 291 12.92 -19.61 5.54
CA PRO A 291 11.61 -20.25 5.70
C PRO A 291 11.08 -20.09 7.12
N TYR A 292 9.78 -19.80 7.23
CA TYR A 292 9.09 -19.83 8.52
C TYR A 292 7.61 -20.25 8.41
N THR A 293 7.05 -20.68 9.53
CA THR A 293 5.64 -21.08 9.62
C THR A 293 4.91 -20.21 10.64
N ILE A 294 3.80 -19.61 10.20
CA ILE A 294 2.87 -18.87 11.07
C ILE A 294 1.89 -19.88 11.66
N VAL A 295 1.82 -19.94 12.99
CA VAL A 295 0.84 -20.75 13.72
C VAL A 295 -0.36 -19.87 14.04
N VAL A 296 -1.51 -20.18 13.42
CA VAL A 296 -2.75 -19.40 13.54
C VAL A 296 -3.70 -20.13 14.50
N GLY A 297 -4.14 -19.41 15.52
CA GLY A 297 -5.09 -19.90 16.51
C GLY A 297 -6.54 -19.97 15.99
N GLU A 298 -7.44 -20.47 16.82
CA GLU A 298 -8.87 -20.63 16.49
C GLU A 298 -9.57 -19.29 16.21
N ASN A 299 -9.10 -18.22 16.83
CA ASN A 299 -9.62 -16.87 16.64
C ASN A 299 -9.13 -16.18 15.34
N GLY A 300 -8.24 -16.84 14.58
CA GLY A 300 -7.65 -16.33 13.35
C GLY A 300 -6.39 -15.48 13.55
N ASP A 301 -5.99 -15.18 14.77
CA ASP A 301 -4.75 -14.46 15.06
C ASP A 301 -3.55 -15.41 15.04
N ALA A 302 -2.37 -14.91 14.68
CA ALA A 302 -1.15 -15.67 14.82
C ALA A 302 -0.74 -15.75 16.30
N GLU A 303 -0.48 -16.96 16.77
CA GLU A 303 -0.04 -17.24 18.13
C GLU A 303 1.48 -17.45 18.20
N ASP A 304 2.08 -17.94 17.11
CA ASP A 304 3.50 -18.21 17.06
C ASP A 304 4.07 -18.15 15.64
N ILE A 305 5.39 -17.91 15.56
CA ILE A 305 6.18 -18.04 14.35
C ILE A 305 7.28 -19.05 14.60
N ILE A 306 7.33 -20.12 13.81
CA ILE A 306 8.31 -21.18 13.94
C ILE A 306 9.41 -20.97 12.90
N PHE A 307 10.65 -20.85 13.40
CA PHE A 307 11.89 -20.82 12.62
C PHE A 307 12.79 -21.99 13.01
N ASP A 308 13.68 -22.36 12.10
CA ASP A 308 14.81 -23.24 12.41
C ASP A 308 16.06 -22.38 12.69
N LEU A 309 16.02 -21.59 13.76
CA LEU A 309 17.10 -20.70 14.19
C LEU A 309 17.52 -21.01 15.63
N THR A 310 18.83 -20.86 15.89
CA THR A 310 19.39 -20.92 17.24
C THR A 310 19.33 -19.54 17.91
N GLU A 311 19.34 -19.51 19.23
CA GLU A 311 19.31 -18.26 20.01
C GLU A 311 20.67 -17.55 19.92
N ARG A 312 20.78 -16.63 18.96
CA ARG A 312 21.90 -15.70 18.76
C ARG A 312 21.44 -14.51 17.92
N GLU A 313 22.26 -13.50 17.81
CA GLU A 313 22.04 -12.43 16.83
C GLU A 313 22.40 -12.88 15.40
N TYR A 314 21.60 -12.48 14.44
CA TYR A 314 21.77 -12.68 13.01
C TYR A 314 21.93 -11.34 12.31
N ARG A 315 22.83 -11.25 11.37
CA ARG A 315 22.93 -10.09 10.47
C ARG A 315 21.76 -10.10 9.52
N VAL A 316 21.03 -8.99 9.47
CA VAL A 316 19.81 -8.87 8.66
C VAL A 316 19.87 -7.70 7.71
N ALA A 317 19.21 -7.84 6.55
CA ALA A 317 18.90 -6.74 5.64
C ALA A 317 17.37 -6.68 5.43
N MET A 318 16.81 -5.46 5.37
CA MET A 318 15.37 -5.30 5.18
C MET A 318 15.04 -3.94 4.57
N CYS A 319 13.85 -3.82 3.97
CA CYS A 319 13.37 -2.52 3.52
C CYS A 319 13.01 -1.62 4.71
N ASN A 320 13.13 -0.32 4.52
CA ASN A 320 12.88 0.70 5.55
C ASN A 320 11.49 0.62 6.18
N TYR A 321 10.49 0.08 5.47
CA TYR A 321 9.14 -0.11 6.01
C TYR A 321 9.15 -0.87 7.35
N ILE A 322 10.01 -1.87 7.52
CA ILE A 322 10.05 -2.67 8.75
C ILE A 322 10.61 -1.85 9.92
N PRO A 323 11.84 -1.33 9.89
CA PRO A 323 12.37 -0.57 11.02
C PRO A 323 11.58 0.71 11.29
N GLU A 324 11.13 1.44 10.29
CA GLU A 324 10.39 2.69 10.48
C GLU A 324 9.02 2.52 11.15
N ASN A 325 8.42 1.34 11.08
CA ASN A 325 7.14 1.05 11.74
C ASN A 325 7.28 0.30 13.08
N TYR A 326 8.43 -0.33 13.35
CA TYR A 326 8.55 -1.20 14.54
C TYR A 326 9.70 -0.85 15.48
N ILE A 327 10.61 0.07 15.10
CA ILE A 327 11.78 0.41 15.94
C ILE A 327 11.36 1.17 17.23
N ASP A 328 10.38 2.05 17.14
CA ASP A 328 9.91 2.86 18.27
C ASP A 328 9.13 2.03 19.28
N SER A 329 8.51 0.93 18.85
CA SER A 329 7.84 -0.05 19.72
C SER A 329 8.80 -1.05 20.37
N GLU A 330 10.11 -0.94 20.10
CA GLU A 330 11.16 -1.86 20.54
C GLU A 330 11.01 -3.31 20.03
N ILE A 331 10.11 -3.54 19.09
CA ILE A 331 9.91 -4.87 18.48
C ILE A 331 11.11 -5.24 17.62
N VAL A 332 11.66 -4.31 16.85
CA VAL A 332 12.89 -4.51 16.09
C VAL A 332 14.10 -3.89 16.76
N SER A 333 15.28 -4.36 16.38
CA SER A 333 16.54 -3.89 16.95
C SER A 333 16.80 -2.41 16.64
N ARG A 334 17.17 -1.62 17.65
CA ARG A 334 17.68 -0.25 17.47
C ARG A 334 19.06 -0.18 16.83
N GLN A 335 19.70 -1.33 16.59
CA GLN A 335 20.99 -1.42 15.88
C GLN A 335 20.80 -1.42 14.35
N LEU A 336 19.57 -1.49 13.85
CA LEU A 336 19.29 -1.34 12.43
C LEU A 336 19.61 0.08 11.97
N GLN A 337 20.41 0.19 10.92
CA GLN A 337 20.88 1.46 10.38
C GLN A 337 20.53 1.58 8.89
N PRO A 338 20.12 2.77 8.42
CA PRO A 338 19.91 3.00 6.99
C PRO A 338 21.24 2.97 6.25
N THR A 339 21.26 2.32 5.10
CA THR A 339 22.44 2.24 4.23
C THR A 339 22.54 3.41 3.25
N GLY A 340 21.45 4.11 3.00
CA GLY A 340 21.32 5.09 1.91
C GLY A 340 21.13 4.45 0.53
N ILE A 341 21.15 3.11 0.43
CA ILE A 341 20.98 2.36 -0.80
C ILE A 341 19.49 2.10 -1.03
N SER A 342 19.00 2.36 -2.23
CA SER A 342 17.62 2.06 -2.58
C SER A 342 17.46 0.58 -2.97
N VAL A 343 16.26 0.04 -2.73
CA VAL A 343 15.89 -1.32 -3.17
C VAL A 343 15.99 -1.44 -4.70
N ARG A 344 15.64 -0.39 -5.43
CA ARG A 344 15.77 -0.32 -6.90
C ARG A 344 17.22 -0.48 -7.36
N GLU A 345 18.15 0.18 -6.66
CA GLU A 345 19.58 0.07 -6.94
C GLU A 345 20.08 -1.35 -6.69
N ALA A 346 19.69 -1.96 -5.57
CA ALA A 346 20.05 -3.33 -5.26
C ALA A 346 19.50 -4.32 -6.30
N LEU A 347 18.25 -4.16 -6.74
CA LEU A 347 17.65 -4.98 -7.80
C LEU A 347 18.39 -4.86 -9.13
N LEU A 348 18.66 -3.64 -9.58
CA LEU A 348 19.39 -3.41 -10.84
C LEU A 348 20.81 -3.98 -10.77
N HIS A 349 21.50 -3.82 -9.62
CA HIS A 349 22.79 -4.39 -9.38
C HIS A 349 22.77 -5.93 -9.41
N HIS A 350 21.76 -6.54 -8.79
CA HIS A 350 21.62 -7.98 -8.75
C HIS A 350 21.32 -8.58 -10.13
N ILE A 351 20.37 -7.98 -10.87
CA ILE A 351 20.06 -8.40 -12.24
C ILE A 351 21.29 -8.29 -13.15
N GLY A 352 22.08 -7.24 -13.00
CA GLY A 352 23.32 -7.05 -13.76
C GLY A 352 24.41 -8.09 -13.50
N LYS A 353 24.29 -8.90 -12.43
CA LYS A 353 25.23 -9.99 -12.11
C LYS A 353 24.88 -11.34 -12.71
N PHE A 354 23.67 -11.50 -13.23
CA PHE A 354 23.27 -12.77 -13.83
C PHE A 354 24.12 -13.08 -15.07
N GLU A 355 24.53 -14.33 -15.18
CA GLU A 355 25.31 -14.79 -16.33
C GLU A 355 24.51 -14.55 -17.62
N ASN A 356 25.12 -13.82 -18.56
CA ASN A 356 24.48 -13.38 -19.80
C ASN A 356 23.17 -12.57 -19.59
N GLY A 357 22.97 -11.98 -18.43
CA GLY A 357 21.73 -11.26 -18.08
C GLY A 357 20.51 -12.17 -17.89
N MET A 358 20.69 -13.48 -17.77
CA MET A 358 19.59 -14.45 -17.70
C MET A 358 19.12 -14.68 -16.27
N PHE A 359 17.88 -14.37 -15.98
CA PHE A 359 17.19 -14.60 -14.70
C PHE A 359 16.25 -15.81 -14.82
N THR A 360 16.45 -16.81 -13.98
CA THR A 360 15.52 -17.93 -13.83
C THR A 360 14.70 -17.75 -12.55
N PRO A 361 13.38 -17.50 -12.66
CA PRO A 361 12.56 -17.21 -11.50
C PRO A 361 12.39 -18.40 -10.56
N ASP A 362 12.48 -18.13 -9.27
CA ASP A 362 11.97 -19.02 -8.22
C ASP A 362 10.62 -18.51 -7.72
N ASN A 363 9.55 -19.17 -8.15
CA ASN A 363 8.17 -18.80 -7.82
C ASN A 363 7.64 -19.45 -6.53
N LYS A 364 8.53 -20.02 -5.70
CA LYS A 364 8.13 -20.71 -4.49
C LYS A 364 7.91 -19.73 -3.32
N CYS A 365 6.78 -19.89 -2.62
CA CYS A 365 6.60 -19.25 -1.32
C CYS A 365 7.28 -20.06 -0.23
N TYR A 366 8.16 -19.44 0.55
CA TYR A 366 8.92 -20.07 1.65
C TYR A 366 8.24 -19.88 3.01
N GLN A 367 7.20 -19.08 3.07
CA GLN A 367 6.40 -18.85 4.26
C GLN A 367 5.12 -19.68 4.18
N THR A 368 4.75 -20.31 5.30
CA THR A 368 3.57 -21.20 5.40
C THR A 368 2.71 -20.82 6.59
N GLU A 369 1.43 -21.20 6.54
CA GLU A 369 0.51 -21.10 7.66
C GLU A 369 0.11 -22.51 8.13
N LYS A 370 0.03 -22.66 9.46
CA LYS A 370 -0.54 -23.84 10.12
C LYS A 370 -1.65 -23.37 11.03
N ARG A 371 -2.89 -23.71 10.68
CA ARG A 371 -4.07 -23.35 11.48
C ARG A 371 -4.37 -24.45 12.52
N ALA A 372 -4.76 -24.06 13.72
CA ALA A 372 -5.37 -24.95 14.69
C ALA A 372 -6.63 -25.58 14.06
N LYS A 373 -6.84 -26.87 14.33
CA LYS A 373 -8.00 -27.60 13.81
C LYS A 373 -9.15 -27.46 14.77
#